data_9b7ebdd3a29db49b174985aefd66b233
#
_entry.id   9b7ebdd3a29db49b174985aefd66b233
#
_cell.length_a   1.000
_cell.length_b   1.000
_cell.length_c   1.000
_cell.angle_alpha   90.00
_cell.angle_beta   90.00
_cell.angle_gamma   90.00
#
_symmetry.space_group_name_H-M   'P 1'
#
loop_
_entity.id
_entity.type
_entity.pdbx_description
1 polymer ?
#
loop_
_entity_poly.entity_id
_entity_poly.type
_entity_poly.pdbx_seq_one_letter_code
_entity_poly.pdbx_strand_id
1 'polypeptide(L)'
;IWWDQVIMRVTDAWLALPSLIFAIFLASVLRPSLWNIVIILALVFWSRYTRQIRAEVLALRERDYVRLAEVTGASKLRVMVKHILPNTLNTVMVLFSLTIGVAIIIEASLSFLGIGVPPPKAAWGSMMADGRGPLIAGKWWISVFPGLCIMLLVLASNLLGDWLRVRIDPQLRNR
;
A
#
# COMPACT_ATOMS: atom_id res chain seq x y z
N ILE A 1 0.80 13.57 22.99
CA ILE A 1 -0.30 14.51 23.04
C ILE A 1 -1.57 13.73 22.67
N TRP A 2 -2.73 14.08 23.22
CA TRP A 2 -3.97 13.30 23.19
C TRP A 2 -4.40 12.88 21.76
N TRP A 3 -4.34 13.77 20.77
CA TRP A 3 -4.66 13.44 19.38
C TRP A 3 -3.77 12.33 18.77
N ASP A 4 -2.48 12.34 19.09
CA ASP A 4 -1.57 11.29 18.65
C ASP A 4 -1.96 9.92 19.23
N GLN A 5 -2.32 9.89 20.50
CA GLN A 5 -2.78 8.65 21.15
C GLN A 5 -4.07 8.12 20.54
N VAL A 6 -5.05 9.00 20.26
CA VAL A 6 -6.32 8.61 19.63
C VAL A 6 -6.08 8.04 18.23
N ILE A 7 -5.32 8.77 17.40
CA ILE A 7 -5.00 8.31 16.03
C ILE A 7 -4.30 6.95 16.08
N MET A 8 -3.35 6.76 16.98
CA MET A 8 -2.64 5.48 17.09
C MET A 8 -3.54 4.36 17.59
N ARG A 9 -4.47 4.60 18.50
CA ARG A 9 -5.44 3.58 18.93
C ARG A 9 -6.36 3.15 17.79
N VAL A 10 -6.84 4.11 16.99
CA VAL A 10 -7.62 3.80 15.79
C VAL A 10 -6.77 3.00 14.78
N THR A 11 -5.53 3.43 14.55
CA THR A 11 -4.58 2.73 13.69
C THR A 11 -4.33 1.28 14.14
N ASP A 12 -4.16 1.07 15.45
CA ASP A 12 -3.91 -0.26 16.03
C ASP A 12 -5.13 -1.18 15.87
N ALA A 13 -6.33 -0.66 16.16
CA ALA A 13 -7.58 -1.39 15.93
C ALA A 13 -7.77 -1.78 14.45
N TRP A 14 -7.41 -0.86 13.54
CA TRP A 14 -7.49 -1.10 12.09
C TRP A 14 -6.53 -2.18 11.62
N LEU A 15 -5.30 -2.17 12.14
CA LEU A 15 -4.27 -3.15 11.80
C LEU A 15 -4.51 -4.55 12.40
N ALA A 16 -5.38 -4.65 13.40
CA ALA A 16 -5.81 -5.94 13.94
C ALA A 16 -6.68 -6.73 12.95
N LEU A 17 -7.29 -6.04 11.97
CA LEU A 17 -8.12 -6.68 10.94
C LEU A 17 -7.25 -7.24 9.81
N PRO A 18 -7.40 -8.52 9.41
CA PRO A 18 -6.72 -9.05 8.24
C PRO A 18 -7.13 -8.26 6.99
N SER A 19 -6.16 -7.67 6.31
CA SER A 19 -6.37 -6.70 5.22
C SER A 19 -7.28 -7.22 4.10
N LEU A 20 -7.13 -8.48 3.69
CA LEU A 20 -7.95 -9.08 2.64
C LEU A 20 -9.40 -9.29 3.11
N ILE A 21 -9.61 -9.77 4.33
CA ILE A 21 -10.96 -9.98 4.88
C ILE A 21 -11.67 -8.64 5.01
N PHE A 22 -10.97 -7.62 5.47
CA PHE A 22 -11.51 -6.28 5.57
C PHE A 22 -11.85 -5.68 4.20
N ALA A 23 -11.01 -5.91 3.19
CA ALA A 23 -11.30 -5.50 1.82
C ALA A 23 -12.55 -6.19 1.26
N ILE A 24 -12.71 -7.51 1.48
CA ILE A 24 -13.89 -8.29 1.08
C ILE A 24 -15.16 -7.75 1.76
N PHE A 25 -15.08 -7.49 3.07
CA PHE A 25 -16.20 -6.91 3.81
C PHE A 25 -16.63 -5.56 3.22
N LEU A 26 -15.69 -4.64 3.00
CA LEU A 26 -16.00 -3.33 2.39
C LEU A 26 -16.57 -3.47 0.98
N ALA A 27 -16.00 -4.36 0.16
CA ALA A 27 -16.46 -4.60 -1.20
C ALA A 27 -17.86 -5.23 -1.25
N SER A 28 -18.25 -6.02 -0.24
CA SER A 28 -19.59 -6.61 -0.16
C SER A 28 -20.68 -5.59 0.19
N VAL A 29 -20.32 -4.51 0.89
CA VAL A 29 -21.23 -3.42 1.27
C VAL A 29 -21.31 -2.35 0.18
N LEU A 30 -20.20 -2.08 -0.50
CA LEU A 30 -20.12 -1.09 -1.56
C LEU A 30 -20.48 -1.73 -2.92
N ARG A 31 -21.12 -0.94 -3.79
CA ARG A 31 -21.44 -1.42 -5.16
C ARG A 31 -20.13 -1.66 -5.94
N PRO A 32 -20.07 -2.70 -6.78
CA PRO A 32 -18.90 -2.95 -7.63
C PRO A 32 -18.60 -1.73 -8.52
N SER A 33 -17.42 -1.15 -8.36
CA SER A 33 -16.95 0.02 -9.11
C SER A 33 -15.43 0.14 -8.96
N LEU A 34 -14.76 0.61 -10.02
CA LEU A 34 -13.34 0.89 -9.96
C LEU A 34 -12.99 1.91 -8.87
N TRP A 35 -13.80 2.95 -8.72
CA TRP A 35 -13.59 3.96 -7.68
C TRP A 35 -13.76 3.40 -6.27
N ASN A 36 -14.72 2.50 -6.07
CA ASN A 36 -14.90 1.86 -4.78
C ASN A 36 -13.71 0.95 -4.43
N ILE A 37 -13.07 0.29 -5.41
CA ILE A 37 -11.84 -0.46 -5.18
C ILE A 37 -10.71 0.47 -4.72
N VAL A 38 -10.54 1.63 -5.36
CA VAL A 38 -9.54 2.62 -4.95
C VAL A 38 -9.78 3.08 -3.50
N ILE A 39 -11.04 3.36 -3.14
CA ILE A 39 -11.41 3.75 -1.77
C ILE A 39 -11.13 2.62 -0.79
N ILE A 40 -11.49 1.38 -1.14
CA ILE A 40 -11.22 0.19 -0.31
C ILE A 40 -9.72 0.04 -0.05
N LEU A 41 -8.91 0.12 -1.11
CA LEU A 41 -7.45 0.01 -0.97
C LEU A 41 -6.87 1.14 -0.12
N ALA A 42 -7.35 2.37 -0.29
CA ALA A 42 -6.96 3.50 0.55
C ALA A 42 -7.32 3.24 2.03
N LEU A 43 -8.53 2.77 2.30
CA LEU A 43 -8.99 2.42 3.65
C LEU A 43 -8.22 1.22 4.25
N VAL A 44 -7.77 0.29 3.45
CA VAL A 44 -6.98 -0.86 3.92
C VAL A 44 -5.56 -0.44 4.28
N PHE A 45 -4.95 0.47 3.52
CA PHE A 45 -3.51 0.74 3.65
C PHE A 45 -3.14 1.95 4.50
N TRP A 46 -4.03 2.93 4.73
CA TRP A 46 -3.70 4.17 5.43
C TRP A 46 -3.03 3.94 6.80
N SER A 47 -3.47 2.93 7.53
CA SER A 47 -2.98 2.62 8.87
C SER A 47 -1.52 2.18 8.89
N ARG A 48 -1.06 1.46 7.86
CA ARG A 48 0.36 1.08 7.71
C ARG A 48 1.23 2.30 7.49
N TYR A 49 0.80 3.21 6.61
CA TYR A 49 1.51 4.47 6.37
C TYR A 49 1.56 5.34 7.61
N THR A 50 0.44 5.48 8.32
CA THR A 50 0.37 6.27 9.56
C THR A 50 1.36 5.75 10.59
N ARG A 51 1.41 4.45 10.84
CA ARG A 51 2.33 3.85 11.81
C ARG A 51 3.78 4.05 11.41
N GLN A 52 4.13 3.79 10.17
CA GLN A 52 5.51 3.87 9.69
C GLN A 52 6.02 5.31 9.67
N ILE A 53 5.24 6.24 9.12
CA ILE A 53 5.61 7.66 9.06
C ILE A 53 5.76 8.22 10.48
N ARG A 54 4.86 7.86 11.40
CA ARG A 54 4.97 8.29 12.80
C ARG A 54 6.28 7.81 13.44
N ALA A 55 6.62 6.53 13.26
CA ALA A 55 7.86 5.98 13.82
C ALA A 55 9.09 6.73 13.28
N GLU A 56 9.10 7.02 11.99
CA GLU A 56 10.19 7.77 11.35
C GLU A 56 10.27 9.22 11.81
N VAL A 57 9.13 9.91 11.90
CA VAL A 57 9.08 11.29 12.42
C VAL A 57 9.61 11.36 13.84
N LEU A 58 9.30 10.40 14.70
CA LEU A 58 9.84 10.33 16.05
C LEU A 58 11.36 10.14 16.03
N ALA A 59 11.88 9.25 15.18
CA ALA A 59 13.31 9.05 15.03
C ALA A 59 14.04 10.28 14.46
N LEU A 60 13.44 10.96 13.49
CA LEU A 60 14.02 12.18 12.90
C LEU A 60 14.07 13.34 13.88
N ARG A 61 13.08 13.48 14.76
CA ARG A 61 13.06 14.54 15.79
C ARG A 61 14.21 14.43 16.78
N GLU A 62 14.76 13.25 16.98
CA GLU A 62 15.89 13.03 17.88
C GLU A 62 17.26 13.30 17.21
N ARG A 63 17.28 13.57 15.90
CA ARG A 63 18.52 13.85 15.16
C ARG A 63 19.08 15.23 15.51
N ASP A 64 20.41 15.33 15.61
CA ASP A 64 21.10 16.56 16.03
C ASP A 64 20.77 17.77 15.16
N TYR A 65 20.68 17.60 13.83
CA TYR A 65 20.36 18.69 12.94
C TYR A 65 18.94 19.26 13.14
N VAL A 66 17.99 18.41 13.58
CA VAL A 66 16.62 18.85 13.92
C VAL A 66 16.63 19.60 15.23
N ARG A 67 17.29 19.06 16.25
CA ARG A 67 17.45 19.71 17.56
C ARG A 67 18.18 21.06 17.45
N LEU A 68 19.24 21.11 16.65
CA LEU A 68 19.96 22.37 16.38
C LEU A 68 19.05 23.40 15.71
N ALA A 69 18.23 23.00 14.74
CA ALA A 69 17.27 23.91 14.12
C ALA A 69 16.25 24.48 15.12
N GLU A 70 15.78 23.66 16.07
CA GLU A 70 14.89 24.12 17.14
C GLU A 70 15.60 25.09 18.10
N VAL A 71 16.83 24.81 18.51
CA VAL A 71 17.63 25.68 19.42
C VAL A 71 17.96 27.02 18.76
N THR A 72 18.17 27.03 17.44
CA THR A 72 18.39 28.27 16.67
C THR A 72 17.12 29.08 16.39
N GLY A 73 15.97 28.67 16.97
CA GLY A 73 14.71 29.41 16.90
C GLY A 73 13.87 29.14 15.66
N ALA A 74 14.10 28.03 14.93
CA ALA A 74 13.24 27.67 13.83
C ALA A 74 11.84 27.32 14.31
N SER A 75 10.80 27.84 13.65
CA SER A 75 9.41 27.50 13.97
C SER A 75 9.13 26.01 13.72
N LYS A 76 8.22 25.41 14.48
CA LYS A 76 7.81 24.00 14.34
C LYS A 76 7.40 23.66 12.90
N LEU A 77 6.68 24.56 12.23
CA LEU A 77 6.28 24.38 10.84
C LEU A 77 7.49 24.34 9.90
N ARG A 78 8.49 25.22 10.13
CA ARG A 78 9.74 25.22 9.34
C ARG A 78 10.52 23.93 9.53
N VAL A 79 10.64 23.43 10.77
CA VAL A 79 11.30 22.16 11.09
C VAL A 79 10.56 21.02 10.37
N MET A 80 9.24 20.98 10.46
CA MET A 80 8.43 19.94 9.82
C MET A 80 8.61 19.92 8.29
N VAL A 81 8.47 21.08 7.64
CA VAL A 81 8.48 21.16 6.16
C VAL A 81 9.89 21.06 5.58
N LYS A 82 10.90 21.62 6.25
CA LYS A 82 12.27 21.69 5.71
C LYS A 82 13.15 20.51 6.13
N HIS A 83 12.91 19.92 7.29
CA HIS A 83 13.79 18.91 7.85
C HIS A 83 13.13 17.53 7.99
N ILE A 84 11.85 17.45 8.37
CA ILE A 84 11.18 16.17 8.58
C ILE A 84 10.55 15.65 7.30
N LEU A 85 9.67 16.43 6.68
CA LEU A 85 8.89 16.01 5.50
C LEU A 85 9.75 15.49 4.33
N PRO A 86 10.87 16.15 3.92
CA PRO A 86 11.68 15.65 2.81
C PRO A 86 12.32 14.29 3.11
N ASN A 87 12.67 14.03 4.38
CA ASN A 87 13.25 12.75 4.77
C ASN A 87 12.18 11.64 4.82
N THR A 88 10.96 11.94 5.29
CA THR A 88 9.87 10.95 5.31
C THR A 88 9.33 10.62 3.93
N LEU A 89 9.49 11.49 2.91
CA LEU A 89 9.09 11.19 1.54
C LEU A 89 9.79 9.96 0.97
N ASN A 90 11.06 9.75 1.32
CA ASN A 90 11.81 8.57 0.89
C ASN A 90 11.14 7.28 1.40
N THR A 91 10.78 7.24 2.67
CA THR A 91 10.05 6.11 3.26
C THR A 91 8.67 5.93 2.65
N VAL A 92 7.95 7.02 2.38
CA VAL A 92 6.65 6.95 1.69
C VAL A 92 6.79 6.33 0.30
N MET A 93 7.80 6.71 -0.48
CA MET A 93 8.05 6.12 -1.81
C MET A 93 8.37 4.63 -1.74
N VAL A 94 9.19 4.22 -0.77
CA VAL A 94 9.49 2.79 -0.54
C VAL A 94 8.23 2.02 -0.13
N LEU A 95 7.45 2.55 0.80
CA LEU A 95 6.19 1.93 1.22
C LEU A 95 5.20 1.84 0.06
N PHE A 96 5.11 2.88 -0.75
CA PHE A 96 4.22 2.93 -1.91
C PHE A 96 4.56 1.80 -2.90
N SER A 97 5.83 1.63 -3.25
CA SER A 97 6.24 0.58 -4.18
C SER A 97 5.95 -0.83 -3.66
N LEU A 98 6.19 -1.10 -2.37
CA LEU A 98 5.85 -2.38 -1.74
C LEU A 98 4.34 -2.61 -1.65
N THR A 99 3.57 -1.53 -1.48
CA THR A 99 2.11 -1.61 -1.36
C THR A 99 1.45 -1.92 -2.70
N ILE A 100 2.03 -1.50 -3.84
CA ILE A 100 1.49 -1.78 -5.18
C ILE A 100 1.30 -3.29 -5.39
N GLY A 101 2.30 -4.11 -5.08
CA GLY A 101 2.20 -5.56 -5.25
C GLY A 101 1.06 -6.17 -4.43
N VAL A 102 0.90 -5.74 -3.18
CA VAL A 102 -0.19 -6.20 -2.31
C VAL A 102 -1.55 -5.69 -2.80
N ALA A 103 -1.61 -4.45 -3.31
CA ALA A 103 -2.83 -3.87 -3.88
C ALA A 103 -3.31 -4.64 -5.11
N ILE A 104 -2.40 -5.04 -5.99
CA ILE A 104 -2.70 -5.88 -7.16
C ILE A 104 -3.31 -7.22 -6.73
N ILE A 105 -2.75 -7.87 -5.70
CA ILE A 105 -3.25 -9.14 -5.19
C ILE A 105 -4.66 -8.97 -4.59
N ILE A 106 -4.89 -7.91 -3.80
CA ILE A 106 -6.21 -7.64 -3.20
C ILE A 106 -7.23 -7.35 -4.30
N GLU A 107 -6.91 -6.49 -5.28
CA GLU A 107 -7.80 -6.20 -6.41
C GLU A 107 -8.15 -7.47 -7.18
N ALA A 108 -7.16 -8.26 -7.56
CA ALA A 108 -7.35 -9.51 -8.29
C ALA A 108 -8.21 -10.51 -7.48
N SER A 109 -8.04 -10.57 -6.16
CA SER A 109 -8.85 -11.40 -5.27
C SER A 109 -10.30 -10.95 -5.22
N LEU A 110 -10.56 -9.63 -5.11
CA LEU A 110 -11.92 -9.08 -5.13
C LEU A 110 -12.60 -9.32 -6.49
N SER A 111 -11.88 -9.12 -7.59
CA SER A 111 -12.38 -9.38 -8.95
C SER A 111 -12.62 -10.88 -9.18
N PHE A 112 -11.78 -11.77 -8.65
CA PHE A 112 -11.97 -13.21 -8.69
C PHE A 112 -13.22 -13.67 -7.92
N LEU A 113 -13.57 -12.98 -6.84
CA LEU A 113 -14.78 -13.23 -6.06
C LEU A 113 -16.04 -12.58 -6.66
N GLY A 114 -15.91 -11.82 -7.74
CA GLY A 114 -17.04 -11.13 -8.41
C GLY A 114 -17.50 -9.83 -7.75
N ILE A 115 -16.75 -9.34 -6.77
CA ILE A 115 -17.02 -8.09 -6.03
C ILE A 115 -16.01 -6.97 -6.34
N GLY A 116 -15.18 -7.17 -7.37
CA GLY A 116 -14.15 -6.24 -7.84
C GLY A 116 -14.62 -5.33 -8.97
N VAL A 117 -13.83 -5.29 -10.06
CA VAL A 117 -14.12 -4.47 -11.24
C VAL A 117 -15.29 -5.08 -12.03
N PRO A 118 -16.38 -4.31 -12.26
CA PRO A 118 -17.55 -4.84 -12.98
C PRO A 118 -17.32 -4.83 -14.50
N PRO A 119 -17.96 -5.76 -15.23
CA PRO A 119 -18.04 -5.70 -16.70
C PRO A 119 -18.58 -4.34 -17.19
N PRO A 120 -18.20 -3.86 -18.38
CA PRO A 120 -17.38 -4.53 -19.39
C PRO A 120 -15.84 -4.38 -19.19
N LYS A 121 -15.38 -3.83 -18.07
CA LYS A 121 -13.96 -3.66 -17.82
C LYS A 121 -13.31 -5.00 -17.54
N ALA A 122 -12.21 -5.29 -18.26
CA ALA A 122 -11.43 -6.50 -18.05
C ALA A 122 -10.56 -6.39 -16.79
N ALA A 123 -10.55 -7.45 -15.99
CA ALA A 123 -9.63 -7.63 -14.87
C ALA A 123 -9.09 -9.06 -14.88
N TRP A 124 -7.81 -9.25 -14.58
CA TRP A 124 -7.23 -10.60 -14.57
C TRP A 124 -7.87 -11.51 -13.52
N GLY A 125 -8.30 -10.95 -12.39
CA GLY A 125 -9.03 -11.70 -11.37
C GLY A 125 -10.36 -12.26 -11.87
N SER A 126 -11.17 -11.47 -12.59
CA SER A 126 -12.41 -11.95 -13.20
C SER A 126 -12.15 -12.99 -14.31
N MET A 127 -11.12 -12.80 -15.13
CA MET A 127 -10.72 -13.79 -16.14
C MET A 127 -10.36 -15.14 -15.51
N MET A 128 -9.66 -15.14 -14.36
CA MET A 128 -9.38 -16.36 -13.62
C MET A 128 -10.66 -17.01 -13.07
N ALA A 129 -11.63 -16.21 -12.63
CA ALA A 129 -12.93 -16.71 -12.15
C ALA A 129 -13.72 -17.37 -13.28
N ASP A 130 -13.74 -16.77 -14.46
CA ASP A 130 -14.40 -17.32 -15.66
C ASP A 130 -13.77 -18.65 -16.10
N GLY A 131 -12.48 -18.84 -15.84
CA GLY A 131 -11.76 -20.06 -16.12
C GLY A 131 -12.08 -21.24 -15.20
N ARG A 132 -12.85 -21.07 -14.10
CA ARG A 132 -13.16 -22.16 -13.14
C ARG A 132 -13.93 -23.31 -13.78
N GLY A 133 -14.98 -23.02 -14.54
CA GLY A 133 -15.77 -24.02 -15.24
C GLY A 133 -14.96 -24.74 -16.34
N PRO A 134 -14.34 -24.01 -17.27
CA PRO A 134 -13.45 -24.57 -18.31
C PRO A 134 -12.30 -25.41 -17.76
N LEU A 135 -11.80 -25.14 -16.55
CA LEU A 135 -10.72 -25.89 -15.92
C LEU A 135 -11.09 -27.38 -15.77
N ILE A 136 -12.33 -27.68 -15.38
CA ILE A 136 -12.85 -29.07 -15.26
C ILE A 136 -12.85 -29.76 -16.62
N ALA A 137 -13.05 -29.00 -17.71
CA ALA A 137 -12.99 -29.50 -19.09
C ALA A 137 -11.55 -29.54 -19.66
N GLY A 138 -10.52 -29.43 -18.81
CA GLY A 138 -9.10 -29.49 -19.21
C GLY A 138 -8.54 -28.19 -19.81
N LYS A 139 -9.31 -27.10 -19.88
CA LYS A 139 -8.87 -25.82 -20.46
C LYS A 139 -8.18 -24.94 -19.40
N TRP A 140 -7.11 -25.47 -18.82
CA TRP A 140 -6.38 -24.85 -17.69
C TRP A 140 -5.76 -23.49 -18.04
N TRP A 141 -5.44 -23.22 -19.29
CA TRP A 141 -4.78 -21.99 -19.75
C TRP A 141 -5.61 -20.72 -19.50
N ILE A 142 -6.95 -20.83 -19.46
CA ILE A 142 -7.85 -19.69 -19.24
C ILE A 142 -7.62 -19.07 -17.85
N SER A 143 -7.30 -19.86 -16.85
CA SER A 143 -6.99 -19.37 -15.49
C SER A 143 -5.49 -19.13 -15.28
N VAL A 144 -4.62 -19.96 -15.90
CA VAL A 144 -3.18 -19.90 -15.65
C VAL A 144 -2.54 -18.64 -16.27
N PHE A 145 -2.90 -18.26 -17.50
CA PHE A 145 -2.31 -17.07 -18.12
C PHE A 145 -2.62 -15.76 -17.39
N PRO A 146 -3.87 -15.45 -16.99
CA PRO A 146 -4.12 -14.27 -16.16
C PRO A 146 -3.39 -14.32 -14.81
N GLY A 147 -3.28 -15.51 -14.19
CA GLY A 147 -2.50 -15.70 -12.97
C GLY A 147 -1.02 -15.41 -13.15
N LEU A 148 -0.43 -15.85 -14.26
CA LEU A 148 0.95 -15.52 -14.63
C LEU A 148 1.14 -14.00 -14.84
N CYS A 149 0.17 -13.34 -15.48
CA CYS A 149 0.22 -11.88 -15.65
C CYS A 149 0.22 -11.16 -14.31
N ILE A 150 -0.63 -11.57 -13.37
CA ILE A 150 -0.65 -11.03 -12.00
C ILE A 150 0.70 -11.27 -11.33
N MET A 151 1.22 -12.49 -11.37
CA MET A 151 2.51 -12.83 -10.78
C MET A 151 3.66 -11.99 -11.34
N LEU A 152 3.75 -11.85 -12.65
CA LEU A 152 4.78 -11.05 -13.32
C LEU A 152 4.67 -9.57 -12.98
N LEU A 153 3.44 -9.03 -12.92
CA LEU A 153 3.22 -7.62 -12.56
C LEU A 153 3.60 -7.35 -11.10
N VAL A 154 3.26 -8.26 -10.18
CA VAL A 154 3.64 -8.15 -8.77
C VAL A 154 5.16 -8.24 -8.62
N LEU A 155 5.81 -9.18 -9.31
CA LEU A 155 7.27 -9.32 -9.31
C LEU A 155 7.94 -8.05 -9.84
N ALA A 156 7.50 -7.54 -10.99
CA ALA A 156 8.02 -6.32 -11.59
C ALA A 156 7.85 -5.10 -10.65
N SER A 157 6.68 -4.98 -10.00
CA SER A 157 6.41 -3.91 -9.04
C SER A 157 7.33 -3.98 -7.82
N ASN A 158 7.60 -5.17 -7.29
CA ASN A 158 8.49 -5.36 -6.15
C ASN A 158 9.95 -5.07 -6.55
N LEU A 159 10.41 -5.55 -7.70
CA LEU A 159 11.75 -5.25 -8.21
C LEU A 159 11.96 -3.74 -8.45
N LEU A 160 10.94 -3.07 -9.00
CA LEU A 160 10.96 -1.62 -9.16
C LEU A 160 11.05 -0.91 -7.79
N GLY A 161 10.31 -1.41 -6.82
CA GLY A 161 10.34 -0.90 -5.44
C GLY A 161 11.71 -1.03 -4.80
N ASP A 162 12.33 -2.19 -4.92
CA ASP A 162 13.67 -2.43 -4.39
C ASP A 162 14.71 -1.56 -5.10
N TRP A 163 14.62 -1.41 -6.41
CA TRP A 163 15.48 -0.52 -7.17
C TRP A 163 15.35 0.95 -6.74
N LEU A 164 14.11 1.42 -6.56
CA LEU A 164 13.84 2.78 -6.05
C LEU A 164 14.44 2.97 -4.66
N ARG A 165 14.27 2.00 -3.76
CA ARG A 165 14.82 2.03 -2.41
C ARG A 165 16.34 2.23 -2.44
N VAL A 166 17.06 1.45 -3.25
CA VAL A 166 18.53 1.55 -3.37
C VAL A 166 18.96 2.90 -3.96
N ARG A 167 18.18 3.47 -4.88
CA ARG A 167 18.49 4.76 -5.50
C ARG A 167 18.22 5.96 -4.59
N ILE A 168 17.19 5.86 -3.76
CA ILE A 168 16.74 6.98 -2.92
C ILE A 168 17.44 6.99 -1.57
N ASP A 169 17.89 5.83 -1.05
CA ASP A 169 18.59 5.73 0.23
C ASP A 169 20.09 6.04 0.08
N PRO A 170 20.56 7.21 0.58
CA PRO A 170 21.97 7.58 0.48
C PRO A 170 22.91 6.65 1.25
N GLN A 171 22.41 5.93 2.27
CA GLN A 171 23.21 5.03 3.10
C GLN A 171 23.55 3.72 2.38
N LEU A 172 22.71 3.30 1.42
CA LEU A 172 22.95 2.10 0.62
C LEU A 172 23.83 2.37 -0.61
N ARG A 173 23.98 3.64 -1.01
CA ARG A 173 24.80 4.02 -2.19
C ARG A 173 26.31 3.96 -1.96
N ASN A 174 26.75 3.94 -0.71
CA ASN A 174 28.17 3.96 -0.32
C ASN A 174 28.70 2.59 0.14
N ARG A 175 28.00 1.50 -0.15
CA ARG A 175 28.45 0.12 0.00
C ARG A 175 28.60 -0.54 -1.37
#